data_dbf90574752eeaacf18af36b2b489451
#
_entry.id   dbf90574752eeaacf18af36b2b489451
#
_cell.length_a   1.000
_cell.length_b   1.000
_cell.length_c   1.000
_cell.angle_alpha   90.00
_cell.angle_beta   90.00
_cell.angle_gamma   90.00
#
_symmetry.space_group_name_H-M   'P 1'
#
loop_
_entity.id
_entity.type
_entity.pdbx_description
1 polymer ?
#
loop_
_entity_poly.entity_id
_entity_poly.type
_entity_poly.pdbx_seq_one_letter_code
_entity_poly.pdbx_strand_id
1 'polypeptide(L)'
;MTVPPGIDVTVPNAARMYDYYLGGKDNFAVDRAAADAVLSVAPEMRDAARSGRELIKRVVRHMIVERGIRQIIDIGSGLPTRENVHQIAQEIDPSVRVVYVDRDEVVCRHGQALLSSANTTMVQGDLRDPAAILSDPGLRKLIDLDEPAGVLMMFLLHLIPDGEDPHVPVAAIRDALAPGSVLAVSHAASDARPEHMAKISAIYQRANSPFTPRDPETIRAFFGDWPLEEPGLVHLWPFAELPAGVDPDLAAMGYAAVAVKRR
;
A
#
# COMPACT_ATOMS: atom_id res chain seq x y z
N MET A 1 -4.01 -10.99 -26.72
CA MET A 1 -4.71 -9.85 -26.06
C MET A 1 -4.18 -8.57 -26.67
N THR A 2 -5.03 -7.70 -27.17
CA THR A 2 -4.62 -6.35 -27.61
C THR A 2 -4.35 -5.53 -26.38
N VAL A 3 -3.14 -4.96 -26.29
CA VAL A 3 -2.75 -4.06 -25.20
C VAL A 3 -3.56 -2.77 -25.32
N PRO A 4 -4.23 -2.29 -24.28
CA PRO A 4 -4.91 -1.00 -24.32
C PRO A 4 -3.95 0.14 -24.66
N PRO A 5 -4.36 1.16 -25.41
CA PRO A 5 -3.52 2.33 -25.72
C PRO A 5 -3.03 3.02 -24.44
N GLY A 6 -1.74 3.40 -24.39
CA GLY A 6 -1.14 4.10 -23.27
C GLY A 6 -0.43 3.20 -22.24
N ILE A 7 -0.56 1.87 -22.33
CA ILE A 7 0.13 0.94 -21.43
C ILE A 7 1.48 0.56 -22.01
N ASP A 8 2.56 0.90 -21.31
CA ASP A 8 3.90 0.38 -21.62
C ASP A 8 4.05 -1.03 -21.04
N VAL A 9 4.04 -2.01 -21.94
CA VAL A 9 4.23 -3.44 -21.62
C VAL A 9 5.69 -3.88 -21.79
N THR A 10 6.60 -2.96 -22.08
CA THR A 10 8.03 -3.25 -22.30
C THR A 10 8.86 -3.05 -21.03
N VAL A 11 8.30 -2.34 -20.04
CA VAL A 11 8.94 -2.08 -18.75
C VAL A 11 8.13 -2.72 -17.63
N PRO A 12 8.77 -3.44 -16.68
CA PRO A 12 8.07 -4.02 -15.54
C PRO A 12 7.44 -2.94 -14.66
N ASN A 13 6.31 -3.27 -14.03
CA ASN A 13 5.62 -2.38 -13.10
C ASN A 13 5.40 -3.09 -11.76
N ALA A 14 5.63 -2.38 -10.64
CA ALA A 14 5.56 -2.95 -9.31
C ALA A 14 4.17 -3.50 -8.95
N ALA A 15 3.08 -2.81 -9.33
CA ALA A 15 1.72 -3.27 -9.06
C ALA A 15 1.41 -4.57 -9.85
N ARG A 16 1.88 -4.68 -11.10
CA ARG A 16 1.71 -5.88 -11.92
C ARG A 16 2.60 -7.03 -11.45
N MET A 17 3.81 -6.75 -10.94
CA MET A 17 4.66 -7.75 -10.27
C MET A 17 4.00 -8.27 -8.99
N TYR A 18 3.39 -7.37 -8.20
CA TYR A 18 2.66 -7.76 -7.00
C TYR A 18 1.44 -8.63 -7.32
N ASP A 19 0.68 -8.30 -8.37
CA ASP A 19 -0.39 -9.15 -8.90
C ASP A 19 0.11 -10.55 -9.23
N TYR A 20 1.26 -10.67 -9.88
CA TYR A 20 1.86 -11.97 -10.19
C TYR A 20 2.25 -12.76 -8.93
N TYR A 21 2.80 -12.12 -7.87
CA TYR A 21 3.09 -12.80 -6.60
C TYR A 21 1.83 -13.39 -5.97
N LEU A 22 0.71 -12.70 -6.09
CA LEU A 22 -0.60 -13.16 -5.61
C LEU A 22 -1.27 -14.22 -6.48
N GLY A 23 -0.67 -14.56 -7.65
CA GLY A 23 -1.23 -15.50 -8.62
C GLY A 23 -2.32 -14.88 -9.50
N GLY A 24 -2.36 -13.56 -9.60
CA GLY A 24 -3.24 -12.82 -10.49
C GLY A 24 -2.90 -13.00 -11.98
N LYS A 25 -3.69 -12.37 -12.85
CA LYS A 25 -3.59 -12.50 -14.31
C LYS A 25 -3.40 -11.14 -15.02
N ASP A 26 -3.44 -10.04 -14.27
CA ASP A 26 -3.36 -8.69 -14.79
C ASP A 26 -1.90 -8.19 -14.86
N ASN A 27 -1.02 -9.08 -15.36
CA ASN A 27 0.41 -8.87 -15.52
C ASN A 27 0.89 -9.32 -16.91
N PHE A 28 1.95 -8.71 -17.41
CA PHE A 28 2.53 -9.01 -18.72
C PHE A 28 3.81 -9.87 -18.60
N ALA A 29 4.32 -10.34 -19.72
CA ALA A 29 5.53 -11.19 -19.73
C ALA A 29 6.74 -10.51 -19.08
N VAL A 30 6.91 -9.19 -19.25
CA VAL A 30 8.00 -8.42 -18.66
C VAL A 30 7.88 -8.34 -17.13
N ASP A 31 6.66 -8.22 -16.60
CA ASP A 31 6.40 -8.19 -15.16
C ASP A 31 6.71 -9.55 -14.53
N ARG A 32 6.25 -10.64 -15.18
CA ARG A 32 6.54 -12.02 -14.74
C ARG A 32 8.03 -12.32 -14.75
N ALA A 33 8.76 -11.90 -15.79
CA ALA A 33 10.20 -12.11 -15.87
C ALA A 33 10.95 -11.37 -14.74
N ALA A 34 10.56 -10.13 -14.44
CA ALA A 34 11.12 -9.37 -13.33
C ALA A 34 10.74 -9.99 -11.97
N ALA A 35 9.49 -10.40 -11.81
CA ALA A 35 9.01 -11.06 -10.59
C ALA A 35 9.69 -12.42 -10.37
N ASP A 36 9.89 -13.23 -11.42
CA ASP A 36 10.62 -14.49 -11.34
C ASP A 36 12.10 -14.28 -10.97
N ALA A 37 12.72 -13.19 -11.46
CA ALA A 37 14.07 -12.81 -11.02
C ALA A 37 14.10 -12.48 -9.52
N VAL A 38 13.11 -11.78 -8.98
CA VAL A 38 12.98 -11.57 -7.52
C VAL A 38 12.77 -12.89 -6.80
N LEU A 39 11.86 -13.75 -7.27
CA LEU A 39 11.59 -15.06 -6.65
C LEU A 39 12.80 -15.99 -6.69
N SER A 40 13.73 -15.82 -7.61
CA SER A 40 14.97 -16.61 -7.64
C SER A 40 15.92 -16.28 -6.48
N VAL A 41 15.83 -15.07 -5.92
CA VAL A 41 16.65 -14.61 -4.79
C VAL A 41 15.86 -14.53 -3.47
N ALA A 42 14.54 -14.42 -3.55
CA ALA A 42 13.62 -14.34 -2.42
C ALA A 42 12.33 -15.12 -2.75
N PRO A 43 12.37 -16.47 -2.73
CA PRO A 43 11.21 -17.31 -3.09
C PRO A 43 9.99 -17.06 -2.19
N GLU A 44 10.22 -16.62 -0.98
CA GLU A 44 9.23 -16.23 0.02
C GLU A 44 8.40 -14.98 -0.33
N MET A 45 8.75 -14.24 -1.36
CA MET A 45 8.02 -13.01 -1.74
C MET A 45 6.54 -13.28 -2.01
N ARG A 46 6.17 -14.48 -2.46
CA ARG A 46 4.76 -14.87 -2.63
C ARG A 46 4.01 -14.93 -1.30
N ASP A 47 4.65 -15.48 -0.28
CA ASP A 47 4.05 -15.60 1.05
C ASP A 47 4.02 -14.23 1.74
N ALA A 48 5.06 -13.41 1.55
CA ALA A 48 5.07 -12.01 1.98
C ALA A 48 3.91 -11.21 1.36
N ALA A 49 3.64 -11.38 0.06
CA ALA A 49 2.51 -10.72 -0.60
C ALA A 49 1.15 -11.17 -0.04
N ARG A 50 0.96 -12.48 0.20
CA ARG A 50 -0.26 -13.01 0.82
C ARG A 50 -0.47 -12.48 2.23
N SER A 51 0.59 -12.51 3.05
CA SER A 51 0.55 -11.97 4.41
C SER A 51 0.27 -10.46 4.42
N GLY A 52 0.77 -9.75 3.42
CA GLY A 52 0.40 -8.35 3.21
C GLY A 52 -1.10 -8.14 3.02
N ARG A 53 -1.80 -9.05 2.33
CA ARG A 53 -3.27 -8.99 2.20
C ARG A 53 -3.98 -9.21 3.54
N GLU A 54 -3.51 -10.18 4.33
CA GLU A 54 -4.06 -10.42 5.68
C GLU A 54 -3.78 -9.22 6.61
N LEU A 55 -2.62 -8.58 6.50
CA LEU A 55 -2.32 -7.35 7.22
C LEU A 55 -3.33 -6.24 6.87
N ILE A 56 -3.58 -5.98 5.57
CA ILE A 56 -4.55 -4.98 5.14
C ILE A 56 -5.93 -5.27 5.75
N LYS A 57 -6.37 -6.51 5.71
CA LYS A 57 -7.67 -6.93 6.29
C LYS A 57 -7.76 -6.62 7.79
N ARG A 58 -6.71 -6.92 8.55
CA ARG A 58 -6.65 -6.63 9.99
C ARG A 58 -6.64 -5.14 10.27
N VAL A 59 -5.85 -4.37 9.52
CA VAL A 59 -5.77 -2.92 9.66
C VAL A 59 -7.11 -2.25 9.36
N VAL A 60 -7.76 -2.63 8.26
CA VAL A 60 -9.08 -2.09 7.88
C VAL A 60 -10.13 -2.42 8.96
N ARG A 61 -10.13 -3.67 9.44
CA ARG A 61 -11.02 -4.06 10.54
C ARG A 61 -10.77 -3.24 11.80
N HIS A 62 -9.51 -3.06 12.20
CA HIS A 62 -9.12 -2.24 13.34
C HIS A 62 -9.58 -0.79 13.19
N MET A 63 -9.37 -0.16 12.03
CA MET A 63 -9.83 1.19 11.74
C MET A 63 -11.35 1.34 11.94
N ILE A 64 -12.14 0.37 11.49
CA ILE A 64 -13.59 0.48 11.52
C ILE A 64 -14.16 0.12 12.91
N VAL A 65 -13.70 -0.99 13.48
CA VAL A 65 -14.28 -1.54 14.71
C VAL A 65 -13.75 -0.82 15.94
N GLU A 66 -12.43 -0.63 16.03
CA GLU A 66 -11.80 -0.07 17.22
C GLU A 66 -11.69 1.47 17.18
N ARG A 67 -11.55 2.05 15.97
CA ARG A 67 -11.37 3.49 15.79
C ARG A 67 -12.59 4.23 15.26
N GLY A 68 -13.63 3.49 14.87
CA GLY A 68 -14.87 4.08 14.38
C GLY A 68 -14.74 4.81 13.05
N ILE A 69 -13.70 4.53 12.27
CA ILE A 69 -13.47 5.13 10.95
C ILE A 69 -14.61 4.74 10.01
N ARG A 70 -15.10 5.72 9.23
CA ARG A 70 -16.20 5.55 8.26
C ARG A 70 -15.81 6.03 6.86
N GLN A 71 -14.57 6.47 6.68
CA GLN A 71 -14.03 6.89 5.39
C GLN A 71 -12.55 6.53 5.32
N ILE A 72 -12.14 5.92 4.21
CA ILE A 72 -10.79 5.39 4.01
C ILE A 72 -10.24 5.91 2.70
N ILE A 73 -8.98 6.33 2.70
CA ILE A 73 -8.18 6.67 1.52
C ILE A 73 -7.08 5.62 1.41
N ASP A 74 -7.08 4.86 0.32
CA ASP A 74 -6.06 3.84 0.04
C ASP A 74 -5.11 4.35 -1.05
N ILE A 75 -3.94 4.85 -0.63
CA ILE A 75 -2.95 5.50 -1.51
C ILE A 75 -1.92 4.46 -1.96
N GLY A 76 -1.72 4.35 -3.28
CA GLY A 76 -0.93 3.31 -3.90
C GLY A 76 -1.66 1.96 -3.87
N SER A 77 -2.94 1.99 -4.19
CA SER A 77 -3.85 0.85 -4.01
C SER A 77 -3.47 -0.38 -4.84
N GLY A 78 -2.74 -0.19 -5.94
CA GLY A 78 -2.40 -1.27 -6.86
C GLY A 78 -3.60 -1.82 -7.62
N LEU A 79 -3.38 -2.91 -8.35
CA LEU A 79 -4.43 -3.58 -9.11
C LEU A 79 -5.49 -4.18 -8.18
N PRO A 80 -6.79 -4.10 -8.54
CA PRO A 80 -7.85 -4.76 -7.79
C PRO A 80 -7.59 -6.26 -7.67
N THR A 81 -7.75 -6.77 -6.46
CA THR A 81 -7.55 -8.19 -6.13
C THR A 81 -8.84 -8.80 -5.60
N ARG A 82 -8.78 -10.04 -5.12
CA ARG A 82 -9.83 -10.57 -4.26
C ARG A 82 -9.75 -9.86 -2.90
N GLU A 83 -10.91 -9.57 -2.27
CA GLU A 83 -10.99 -8.88 -0.98
C GLU A 83 -10.34 -7.49 -1.00
N ASN A 84 -10.82 -6.60 -1.88
CA ASN A 84 -10.41 -5.19 -1.90
C ASN A 84 -10.81 -4.47 -0.60
N VAL A 85 -10.14 -3.37 -0.28
CA VAL A 85 -10.38 -2.60 0.97
C VAL A 85 -11.86 -2.27 1.18
N HIS A 86 -12.58 -1.82 0.13
CA HIS A 86 -14.03 -1.53 0.26
C HIS A 86 -14.85 -2.77 0.58
N GLN A 87 -14.51 -3.94 0.04
CA GLN A 87 -15.23 -5.17 0.30
C GLN A 87 -15.08 -5.57 1.76
N ILE A 88 -13.84 -5.55 2.28
CA ILE A 88 -13.55 -5.80 3.70
C ILE A 88 -14.27 -4.78 4.58
N ALA A 89 -14.21 -3.50 4.22
CA ALA A 89 -14.80 -2.43 5.00
C ALA A 89 -16.33 -2.50 5.04
N GLN A 90 -16.94 -2.69 3.87
CA GLN A 90 -18.41 -2.69 3.72
C GLN A 90 -19.07 -3.99 4.16
N GLU A 91 -18.31 -5.08 4.29
CA GLU A 91 -18.77 -6.29 4.99
C GLU A 91 -18.99 -6.02 6.49
N ILE A 92 -18.16 -5.14 7.09
CA ILE A 92 -18.25 -4.75 8.51
C ILE A 92 -19.33 -3.67 8.69
N ASP A 93 -19.27 -2.61 7.87
CA ASP A 93 -20.23 -1.51 7.86
C ASP A 93 -20.46 -1.02 6.42
N PRO A 94 -21.64 -1.30 5.84
CA PRO A 94 -21.95 -0.93 4.45
C PRO A 94 -21.89 0.58 4.15
N SER A 95 -21.90 1.43 5.18
CA SER A 95 -21.83 2.88 5.03
C SER A 95 -20.40 3.40 4.82
N VAL A 96 -19.38 2.59 5.03
CA VAL A 96 -17.98 3.00 4.89
C VAL A 96 -17.67 3.40 3.45
N ARG A 97 -17.11 4.58 3.31
CA ARG A 97 -16.70 5.16 2.04
C ARG A 97 -15.22 4.90 1.80
N VAL A 98 -14.85 4.50 0.58
CA VAL A 98 -13.47 4.17 0.24
C VAL A 98 -13.07 4.86 -1.04
N VAL A 99 -11.96 5.61 -1.00
CA VAL A 99 -11.34 6.21 -2.17
C VAL A 99 -9.99 5.54 -2.39
N TYR A 100 -9.83 4.94 -3.56
CA TYR A 100 -8.57 4.40 -4.03
C TYR A 100 -7.81 5.47 -4.78
N VAL A 101 -6.51 5.56 -4.56
CA VAL A 101 -5.63 6.47 -5.27
C VAL A 101 -4.44 5.69 -5.80
N ASP A 102 -4.19 5.79 -7.09
CA ASP A 102 -2.97 5.24 -7.70
C ASP A 102 -2.50 6.14 -8.84
N ARG A 103 -1.20 6.15 -9.12
CA ARG A 103 -0.63 6.93 -10.23
C ARG A 103 -0.70 6.19 -11.55
N ASP A 104 -0.73 4.85 -11.51
CA ASP A 104 -0.69 4.00 -12.70
C ASP A 104 -2.04 4.03 -13.42
N GLU A 105 -2.04 4.42 -14.69
CA GLU A 105 -3.23 4.50 -15.52
C GLU A 105 -3.92 3.13 -15.67
N VAL A 106 -3.14 2.04 -15.70
CA VAL A 106 -3.68 0.67 -15.80
C VAL A 106 -4.47 0.33 -14.54
N VAL A 107 -3.89 0.61 -13.38
CA VAL A 107 -4.54 0.43 -12.08
C VAL A 107 -5.82 1.25 -12.02
N CYS A 108 -5.76 2.52 -12.42
CA CYS A 108 -6.92 3.42 -12.40
C CYS A 108 -8.05 2.94 -13.32
N ARG A 109 -7.73 2.49 -14.53
CA ARG A 109 -8.74 1.94 -15.47
C ARG A 109 -9.40 0.66 -14.94
N HIS A 110 -8.60 -0.26 -14.37
CA HIS A 110 -9.14 -1.46 -13.72
C HIS A 110 -10.00 -1.08 -12.51
N GLY A 111 -9.52 -0.16 -11.67
CA GLY A 111 -10.27 0.33 -10.52
C GLY A 111 -11.59 0.98 -10.89
N GLN A 112 -11.61 1.85 -11.90
CA GLN A 112 -12.84 2.49 -12.40
C GLN A 112 -13.86 1.47 -12.93
N ALA A 113 -13.39 0.41 -13.60
CA ALA A 113 -14.26 -0.63 -14.14
C ALA A 113 -14.84 -1.57 -13.08
N LEU A 114 -14.08 -1.85 -12.01
CA LEU A 114 -14.40 -2.91 -11.06
C LEU A 114 -14.84 -2.43 -9.67
N LEU A 115 -14.43 -1.21 -9.26
CA LEU A 115 -14.58 -0.74 -7.89
C LEU A 115 -15.61 0.38 -7.72
N SER A 116 -16.18 0.93 -8.80
CA SER A 116 -17.09 2.06 -8.72
C SER A 116 -18.45 1.66 -8.14
N SER A 117 -18.83 2.33 -7.04
CA SER A 117 -20.15 2.22 -6.40
C SER A 117 -20.54 3.56 -5.77
N ALA A 118 -21.70 3.63 -5.10
CA ALA A 118 -22.12 4.84 -4.40
C ALA A 118 -21.11 5.29 -3.32
N ASN A 119 -20.43 4.34 -2.66
CA ASN A 119 -19.51 4.57 -1.55
C ASN A 119 -18.04 4.24 -1.90
N THR A 120 -17.73 4.03 -3.17
CA THR A 120 -16.37 3.66 -3.61
C THR A 120 -16.03 4.34 -4.92
N THR A 121 -14.84 4.92 -5.00
CA THR A 121 -14.33 5.52 -6.24
C THR A 121 -12.83 5.31 -6.39
N MET A 122 -12.34 5.47 -7.62
CA MET A 122 -10.92 5.43 -7.98
C MET A 122 -10.51 6.80 -8.52
N VAL A 123 -9.45 7.36 -7.98
CA VAL A 123 -8.83 8.63 -8.36
C VAL A 123 -7.43 8.36 -8.89
N GLN A 124 -7.08 8.95 -10.01
CA GLN A 124 -5.70 8.95 -10.48
C GLN A 124 -4.92 10.05 -9.75
N GLY A 125 -3.87 9.66 -9.01
CA GLY A 125 -3.06 10.61 -8.26
C GLY A 125 -1.71 10.01 -7.86
N ASP A 126 -0.69 10.86 -7.80
CA ASP A 126 0.64 10.49 -7.30
C ASP A 126 0.84 11.10 -5.91
N LEU A 127 1.29 10.28 -4.94
CA LEU A 127 1.58 10.75 -3.58
C LEU A 127 2.58 11.92 -3.55
N ARG A 128 3.43 12.06 -4.55
CA ARG A 128 4.37 13.19 -4.70
C ARG A 128 3.68 14.55 -4.87
N ASP A 129 2.41 14.53 -5.29
CA ASP A 129 1.53 15.70 -5.34
C ASP A 129 0.31 15.48 -4.44
N PRO A 130 0.48 15.55 -3.12
CA PRO A 130 -0.59 15.33 -2.16
C PRO A 130 -1.69 16.40 -2.26
N ALA A 131 -1.37 17.61 -2.72
CA ALA A 131 -2.36 18.67 -2.91
C ALA A 131 -3.34 18.33 -4.02
N ALA A 132 -2.87 17.78 -5.13
CA ALA A 132 -3.74 17.31 -6.21
C ALA A 132 -4.66 16.17 -5.73
N ILE A 133 -4.14 15.19 -4.96
CA ILE A 133 -4.95 14.12 -4.37
C ILE A 133 -6.05 14.69 -3.46
N LEU A 134 -5.67 15.55 -2.50
CA LEU A 134 -6.59 16.09 -1.48
C LEU A 134 -7.65 17.04 -2.06
N SER A 135 -7.37 17.67 -3.20
CA SER A 135 -8.31 18.56 -3.90
C SER A 135 -9.13 17.86 -4.99
N ASP A 136 -8.86 16.58 -5.29
CA ASP A 136 -9.57 15.86 -6.34
C ASP A 136 -11.08 15.80 -6.07
N PRO A 137 -11.93 16.20 -7.05
CA PRO A 137 -13.39 16.23 -6.87
C PRO A 137 -14.00 14.84 -6.55
N GLY A 138 -13.42 13.76 -7.07
CA GLY A 138 -13.86 12.39 -6.79
C GLY A 138 -13.57 12.02 -5.35
N LEU A 139 -12.38 12.39 -4.83
CA LEU A 139 -12.04 12.20 -3.43
C LEU A 139 -12.97 13.04 -2.53
N ARG A 140 -13.08 14.34 -2.79
CA ARG A 140 -13.87 15.28 -1.98
C ARG A 140 -15.36 14.97 -1.94
N LYS A 141 -15.86 14.24 -2.92
CA LYS A 141 -17.26 13.78 -2.95
C LYS A 141 -17.55 12.73 -1.87
N LEU A 142 -16.57 11.89 -1.55
CA LEU A 142 -16.73 10.77 -0.62
C LEU A 142 -16.02 11.00 0.72
N ILE A 143 -14.96 11.80 0.75
CA ILE A 143 -14.12 12.05 1.91
C ILE A 143 -14.32 13.49 2.39
N ASP A 144 -14.71 13.61 3.64
CA ASP A 144 -14.71 14.86 4.39
C ASP A 144 -13.46 14.93 5.25
N LEU A 145 -12.53 15.85 4.93
CA LEU A 145 -11.26 15.98 5.67
C LEU A 145 -11.42 16.60 7.05
N ASP A 146 -12.59 17.18 7.35
CA ASP A 146 -12.92 17.70 8.69
C ASP A 146 -13.41 16.60 9.64
N GLU A 147 -13.65 15.39 9.11
CA GLU A 147 -14.02 14.20 9.86
C GLU A 147 -12.86 13.18 9.90
N PRO A 148 -12.75 12.36 10.97
CA PRO A 148 -11.71 11.33 11.04
C PRO A 148 -11.71 10.40 9.83
N ALA A 149 -10.54 10.22 9.20
CA ALA A 149 -10.32 9.33 8.08
C ALA A 149 -9.22 8.31 8.36
N GLY A 150 -9.34 7.13 7.79
CA GLY A 150 -8.26 6.14 7.70
C GLY A 150 -7.46 6.34 6.43
N VAL A 151 -6.14 6.39 6.52
CA VAL A 151 -5.25 6.41 5.35
C VAL A 151 -4.39 5.16 5.36
N LEU A 152 -4.40 4.46 4.24
CA LEU A 152 -3.54 3.31 3.98
C LEU A 152 -2.42 3.71 3.02
N MET A 153 -1.18 3.41 3.37
CA MET A 153 0.01 3.47 2.50
C MET A 153 0.74 2.12 2.60
N MET A 154 0.08 1.10 2.06
CA MET A 154 0.54 -0.27 2.21
C MET A 154 1.45 -0.65 1.05
N PHE A 155 2.70 -1.04 1.36
CA PHE A 155 3.72 -1.43 0.37
C PHE A 155 3.99 -0.36 -0.71
N LEU A 156 3.81 0.92 -0.37
CA LEU A 156 3.95 2.05 -1.29
C LEU A 156 5.28 2.79 -1.11
N LEU A 157 5.61 3.21 0.12
CA LEU A 157 6.64 4.22 0.35
C LEU A 157 8.06 3.77 -0.01
N HIS A 158 8.33 2.47 -0.01
CA HIS A 158 9.60 1.92 -0.49
C HIS A 158 9.73 1.96 -2.02
N LEU A 159 8.69 2.34 -2.75
CA LEU A 159 8.72 2.59 -4.20
C LEU A 159 9.02 4.05 -4.53
N ILE A 160 9.26 4.89 -3.53
CA ILE A 160 9.65 6.29 -3.68
C ILE A 160 11.08 6.42 -3.17
N PRO A 161 12.06 6.79 -4.03
CA PRO A 161 13.46 6.92 -3.63
C PRO A 161 13.68 8.10 -2.68
N ASP A 162 14.76 8.05 -1.87
CA ASP A 162 15.09 9.10 -0.89
C ASP A 162 15.32 10.47 -1.54
N GLY A 163 15.83 10.50 -2.77
CA GLY A 163 16.00 11.74 -3.52
C GLY A 163 14.71 12.49 -3.85
N GLU A 164 13.54 11.84 -3.68
CA GLU A 164 12.22 12.43 -3.86
C GLU A 164 11.55 12.79 -2.52
N ASP A 165 12.26 12.63 -1.40
CA ASP A 165 11.86 12.94 -0.03
C ASP A 165 10.40 12.53 0.31
N PRO A 166 10.12 11.22 0.44
CA PRO A 166 8.76 10.74 0.68
C PRO A 166 8.15 11.20 2.01
N HIS A 167 8.94 11.75 2.94
CA HIS A 167 8.43 12.27 4.20
C HIS A 167 7.58 13.54 4.00
N VAL A 168 7.93 14.39 3.05
CA VAL A 168 7.21 15.63 2.75
C VAL A 168 5.76 15.38 2.34
N PRO A 169 5.48 14.57 1.29
CA PRO A 169 4.09 14.32 0.91
C PRO A 169 3.30 13.52 1.95
N VAL A 170 3.93 12.61 2.68
CA VAL A 170 3.27 11.89 3.79
C VAL A 170 2.87 12.86 4.90
N ALA A 171 3.75 13.80 5.27
CA ALA A 171 3.43 14.85 6.24
C ALA A 171 2.26 15.71 5.76
N ALA A 172 2.25 16.14 4.50
CA ALA A 172 1.15 16.94 3.93
C ALA A 172 -0.20 16.20 3.99
N ILE A 173 -0.24 14.89 3.73
CA ILE A 173 -1.45 14.07 3.93
C ILE A 173 -1.86 14.08 5.41
N ARG A 174 -0.94 13.79 6.35
CA ARG A 174 -1.24 13.75 7.79
C ARG A 174 -1.78 15.08 8.30
N ASP A 175 -1.18 16.20 7.86
CA ASP A 175 -1.54 17.53 8.33
C ASP A 175 -2.95 17.91 7.91
N ALA A 176 -3.39 17.47 6.72
CA ALA A 176 -4.72 17.73 6.17
C ALA A 176 -5.86 16.94 6.85
N LEU A 177 -5.55 15.92 7.64
CA LEU A 177 -6.57 15.06 8.26
C LEU A 177 -7.06 15.62 9.59
N ALA A 178 -8.32 15.37 9.93
CA ALA A 178 -8.91 15.73 11.22
C ALA A 178 -8.30 14.93 12.39
N PRO A 179 -8.33 15.44 13.62
CA PRO A 179 -8.00 14.68 14.83
C PRO A 179 -8.85 13.41 14.95
N GLY A 180 -8.25 12.32 15.39
CA GLY A 180 -8.87 10.99 15.43
C GLY A 180 -8.67 10.17 14.13
N SER A 181 -8.07 10.76 13.09
CA SER A 181 -7.68 10.03 11.88
C SER A 181 -6.59 9.01 12.16
N VAL A 182 -6.55 7.99 11.32
CA VAL A 182 -5.64 6.84 11.43
C VAL A 182 -4.75 6.74 10.19
N LEU A 183 -3.45 6.58 10.39
CA LEU A 183 -2.49 6.29 9.33
C LEU A 183 -1.92 4.89 9.54
N ALA A 184 -1.99 4.04 8.52
CA ALA A 184 -1.32 2.75 8.49
C ALA A 184 -0.28 2.72 7.36
N VAL A 185 0.92 2.29 7.70
CA VAL A 185 2.03 2.15 6.76
C VAL A 185 2.62 0.75 6.88
N SER A 186 2.92 0.13 5.73
CA SER A 186 3.86 -1.00 5.68
C SER A 186 5.00 -0.70 4.72
N HIS A 187 6.19 -1.17 5.06
CA HIS A 187 7.43 -0.79 4.38
C HIS A 187 8.45 -1.93 4.37
N ALA A 188 9.24 -2.01 3.30
CA ALA A 188 10.35 -2.96 3.23
C ALA A 188 11.48 -2.57 4.21
N ALA A 189 12.01 -3.55 4.95
CA ALA A 189 13.07 -3.39 5.92
C ALA A 189 14.45 -3.43 5.28
N SER A 190 15.36 -2.51 5.65
CA SER A 190 16.75 -2.52 5.18
C SER A 190 17.70 -3.29 6.10
N ASP A 191 17.36 -3.43 7.36
CA ASP A 191 18.16 -4.04 8.41
C ASP A 191 18.05 -5.57 8.46
N ALA A 192 16.96 -6.10 7.90
CA ALA A 192 16.77 -7.53 7.76
C ALA A 192 17.27 -8.03 6.40
N ARG A 193 18.15 -9.04 6.41
CA ARG A 193 18.67 -9.71 5.21
C ARG A 193 19.22 -8.74 4.14
N PRO A 194 20.18 -7.85 4.47
CA PRO A 194 20.61 -6.73 3.64
C PRO A 194 21.09 -7.16 2.23
N GLU A 195 21.75 -8.32 2.12
CA GLU A 195 22.19 -8.86 0.83
C GLU A 195 21.01 -9.24 -0.09
N HIS A 196 19.92 -9.77 0.47
CA HIS A 196 18.71 -10.08 -0.29
C HIS A 196 18.01 -8.80 -0.72
N MET A 197 17.88 -7.83 0.18
CA MET A 197 17.30 -6.53 -0.13
C MET A 197 18.07 -5.78 -1.20
N ALA A 198 19.40 -5.83 -1.20
CA ALA A 198 20.23 -5.24 -2.24
C ALA A 198 20.00 -5.89 -3.62
N LYS A 199 19.85 -7.23 -3.67
CA LYS A 199 19.55 -7.94 -4.93
C LYS A 199 18.14 -7.60 -5.43
N ILE A 200 17.15 -7.55 -4.55
CA ILE A 200 15.77 -7.15 -4.89
C ILE A 200 15.78 -5.71 -5.43
N SER A 201 16.42 -4.78 -4.73
CA SER A 201 16.54 -3.38 -5.17
C SER A 201 17.16 -3.26 -6.57
N ALA A 202 18.22 -4.02 -6.87
CA ALA A 202 18.84 -4.03 -8.19
C ALA A 202 17.91 -4.52 -9.31
N ILE A 203 17.00 -5.45 -9.01
CA ILE A 203 15.97 -5.92 -9.96
C ILE A 203 14.92 -4.83 -10.18
N TYR A 204 14.41 -4.24 -9.11
CA TYR A 204 13.38 -3.19 -9.17
C TYR A 204 13.89 -1.88 -9.79
N GLN A 205 15.20 -1.57 -9.73
CA GLN A 205 15.80 -0.41 -10.41
C GLN A 205 15.54 -0.39 -11.93
N ARG A 206 15.29 -1.55 -12.53
CA ARG A 206 14.94 -1.69 -13.95
C ARG A 206 13.45 -1.55 -14.21
N ALA A 207 12.63 -1.47 -13.15
CA ALA A 207 11.20 -1.25 -13.21
C ALA A 207 10.88 0.25 -13.10
N ASN A 208 9.64 0.63 -13.39
CA ASN A 208 9.17 2.03 -13.25
C ASN A 208 9.14 2.54 -11.80
N SER A 209 9.38 1.68 -10.84
CA SER A 209 9.33 1.99 -9.40
C SER A 209 10.57 1.40 -8.74
N PRO A 210 11.61 2.19 -8.49
CA PRO A 210 12.78 1.73 -7.74
C PRO A 210 12.35 1.27 -6.34
N PHE A 211 13.08 0.32 -5.79
CA PHE A 211 12.80 -0.27 -4.48
C PHE A 211 13.85 0.18 -3.47
N THR A 212 13.42 0.94 -2.48
CA THR A 212 14.25 1.59 -1.45
C THR A 212 13.83 1.10 -0.05
N PRO A 213 14.38 -0.03 0.43
CA PRO A 213 14.15 -0.48 1.81
C PRO A 213 14.72 0.54 2.81
N ARG A 214 14.07 0.70 3.98
CA ARG A 214 14.49 1.65 5.01
C ARG A 214 14.62 0.96 6.37
N ASP A 215 15.41 1.57 7.24
CA ASP A 215 15.55 1.16 8.65
C ASP A 215 14.30 1.56 9.46
N PRO A 216 14.09 0.95 10.64
CA PRO A 216 12.88 1.19 11.43
C PRO A 216 12.77 2.63 11.95
N GLU A 217 13.86 3.36 12.15
CA GLU A 217 13.83 4.76 12.60
C GLU A 217 13.30 5.66 11.47
N THR A 218 13.81 5.47 10.26
CA THR A 218 13.34 6.17 9.06
C THR A 218 11.86 5.85 8.77
N ILE A 219 11.44 4.57 8.92
CA ILE A 219 10.04 4.19 8.74
C ILE A 219 9.17 4.83 9.82
N ARG A 220 9.63 4.84 11.08
CA ARG A 220 8.91 5.49 12.18
C ARG A 220 8.67 6.98 11.93
N ALA A 221 9.61 7.66 11.28
CA ALA A 221 9.50 9.08 10.97
C ALA A 221 8.34 9.44 10.03
N PHE A 222 7.82 8.50 9.21
CA PHE A 222 6.61 8.74 8.40
C PHE A 222 5.38 9.08 9.24
N PHE A 223 5.32 8.62 10.48
CA PHE A 223 4.20 8.90 11.39
C PHE A 223 4.32 10.25 12.09
N GLY A 224 5.50 10.91 12.04
CA GLY A 224 5.74 12.19 12.71
C GLY A 224 5.53 12.09 14.22
N ASP A 225 4.71 12.98 14.75
CA ASP A 225 4.33 13.06 16.16
C ASP A 225 3.10 12.22 16.53
N TRP A 226 2.47 11.55 15.56
CA TRP A 226 1.34 10.69 15.85
C TRP A 226 1.78 9.48 16.67
N PRO A 227 1.14 9.21 17.82
CA PRO A 227 1.44 8.03 18.62
C PRO A 227 1.11 6.77 17.83
N LEU A 228 2.06 5.83 17.83
CA LEU A 228 1.82 4.49 17.33
C LEU A 228 0.88 3.75 18.29
N GLU A 229 -0.01 2.96 17.72
CA GLU A 229 -0.83 2.03 18.48
C GLU A 229 -0.06 0.75 18.79
N GLU A 230 -0.43 0.07 19.86
CA GLU A 230 0.13 -1.25 20.16
C GLU A 230 -0.12 -2.23 18.99
N PRO A 231 0.86 -3.01 18.63
CA PRO A 231 2.16 -3.25 19.29
C PRO A 231 3.30 -2.31 18.84
N GLY A 232 3.02 -1.17 18.22
CA GLY A 232 4.02 -0.23 17.71
C GLY A 232 4.49 -0.54 16.30
N LEU A 233 5.73 -0.13 15.96
CA LEU A 233 6.37 -0.51 14.70
C LEU A 233 6.96 -1.91 14.86
N VAL A 234 6.41 -2.87 14.19
CA VAL A 234 6.79 -4.29 14.27
C VAL A 234 6.93 -4.91 12.88
N HIS A 235 7.57 -6.05 12.83
CA HIS A 235 7.63 -6.82 11.59
C HIS A 235 6.23 -7.23 11.12
N LEU A 236 6.06 -7.40 9.81
CA LEU A 236 4.77 -7.64 9.17
C LEU A 236 3.99 -8.84 9.75
N TRP A 237 4.68 -9.88 10.22
CA TRP A 237 4.06 -11.10 10.71
C TRP A 237 3.30 -11.01 12.05
N PRO A 238 3.67 -10.18 13.02
CA PRO A 238 2.84 -10.02 14.23
C PRO A 238 1.42 -9.53 13.94
N PHE A 239 1.21 -8.89 12.79
CA PHE A 239 -0.13 -8.50 12.32
C PHE A 239 -0.84 -9.62 11.54
N ALA A 240 -0.13 -10.65 11.11
CA ALA A 240 -0.67 -11.82 10.42
C ALA A 240 -0.08 -13.09 11.01
N GLU A 241 -0.86 -14.17 11.10
CA GLU A 241 -0.30 -15.47 11.47
C GLU A 241 0.63 -15.95 10.36
N LEU A 242 1.83 -16.40 10.72
CA LEU A 242 2.74 -17.06 9.79
C LEU A 242 2.04 -18.29 9.20
N PRO A 243 1.98 -18.43 7.87
CA PRO A 243 1.56 -19.69 7.29
C PRO A 243 2.41 -20.83 7.81
N ALA A 244 1.83 -22.01 8.02
CA ALA A 244 2.56 -23.18 8.51
C ALA A 244 3.75 -23.49 7.59
N GLY A 245 4.95 -23.55 8.17
CA GLY A 245 6.19 -23.86 7.44
C GLY A 245 6.92 -22.65 6.85
N VAL A 246 6.45 -21.43 7.07
CA VAL A 246 7.19 -20.21 6.70
C VAL A 246 8.22 -19.88 7.76
N ASP A 247 9.44 -19.58 7.32
CA ASP A 247 10.56 -19.19 8.19
C ASP A 247 10.23 -17.85 8.89
N PRO A 248 10.30 -17.75 10.23
CA PRO A 248 10.12 -16.52 10.97
C PRO A 248 11.02 -15.36 10.53
N ASP A 249 12.21 -15.65 10.00
CA ASP A 249 13.13 -14.62 9.46
C ASP A 249 12.57 -13.91 8.22
N LEU A 250 11.55 -14.48 7.57
CA LEU A 250 10.83 -13.83 6.48
C LEU A 250 9.94 -12.69 6.98
N ALA A 251 9.46 -12.78 8.21
CA ALA A 251 8.75 -11.70 8.89
C ALA A 251 9.58 -10.42 8.93
N ALA A 252 10.89 -10.57 8.99
CA ALA A 252 11.83 -9.47 9.09
C ALA A 252 11.99 -8.65 7.78
N MET A 253 11.44 -9.10 6.65
CA MET A 253 11.57 -8.37 5.36
C MET A 253 10.79 -7.04 5.30
N GLY A 254 9.97 -6.74 6.28
CA GLY A 254 9.21 -5.50 6.33
C GLY A 254 8.67 -5.17 7.71
N TYR A 255 8.33 -3.90 7.86
CA TYR A 255 7.70 -3.35 9.04
C TYR A 255 6.30 -2.84 8.74
N ALA A 256 5.44 -2.83 9.75
CA ALA A 256 4.16 -2.17 9.71
C ALA A 256 3.84 -1.50 11.05
N ALA A 257 3.09 -0.42 10.98
CA ALA A 257 2.52 0.26 12.14
C ALA A 257 1.23 0.98 11.79
N VAL A 258 0.47 1.26 12.83
CA VAL A 258 -0.72 2.11 12.80
C VAL A 258 -0.50 3.25 13.80
N ALA A 259 -0.87 4.47 13.40
CA ALA A 259 -0.82 5.64 14.26
C ALA A 259 -2.14 6.41 14.22
N VAL A 260 -2.47 7.11 15.30
CA VAL A 260 -3.71 7.89 15.41
C VAL A 260 -3.37 9.35 15.68
N LYS A 261 -3.99 10.27 14.92
CA LYS A 261 -3.88 11.72 15.17
C LYS A 261 -4.51 12.07 16.52
N ARG A 262 -3.75 12.71 17.41
CA ARG A 262 -4.27 13.17 18.70
C ARG A 262 -5.40 14.18 18.49
N ARG A 263 -6.35 14.19 19.41
CA ARG A 263 -7.42 15.19 19.50
C ARG A 263 -6.88 16.54 19.91
#